data_a11f76695dd886eb4f37cadfe2b326c9
#
_entry.id   a11f76695dd886eb4f37cadfe2b326c9
#
_cell.length_a   1.000
_cell.length_b   1.000
_cell.length_c   1.000
_cell.angle_alpha   90.00
_cell.angle_beta   90.00
_cell.angle_gamma   90.00
#
_symmetry.space_group_name_H-M   'P 1'
#
loop_
_entity.id
_entity.type
_entity.pdbx_description
1 polymer ?
#
loop_
_entity_poly.entity_id
_entity_poly.type
_entity_poly.pdbx_seq_one_letter_code
_entity_poly.pdbx_strand_id
1 'polypeptide(L)'
;MRNLAEKWPAAPHFATATLSKGSVSVRTRGGLNQLLVSGDLAAWSEASGLAGEGVGAGAIANGDKYMVRIARDRVLAVGGQPFPIVAGWHAAGFAVTVMDAGLHVFEIEGPDLERLIARGTALDPGQPSRSASILFAGAGVLFYRFGNTHRARLHVDRGLAPYLWEWLEQAQVL
;
A
#
# COMPACT_ATOMS: atom_id res chain seq x y z
N MET A 1 -0.23 26.67 -28.09
CA MET A 1 -0.37 25.35 -27.44
C MET A 1 -1.82 25.22 -26.94
N ARG A 2 -2.53 24.16 -27.31
CA ARG A 2 -3.96 24.00 -26.95
C ARG A 2 -4.02 23.54 -25.49
N ASN A 3 -4.73 24.30 -24.64
CA ASN A 3 -4.98 23.86 -23.27
C ASN A 3 -6.01 22.71 -23.29
N LEU A 4 -5.63 21.54 -22.78
CA LEU A 4 -6.48 20.35 -22.70
C LEU A 4 -6.92 20.04 -21.26
N ALA A 5 -6.64 20.93 -20.31
CA ALA A 5 -6.92 20.71 -18.89
C ALA A 5 -8.42 20.40 -18.62
N GLU A 6 -9.33 21.00 -19.42
CA GLU A 6 -10.77 20.76 -19.29
C GLU A 6 -11.21 19.34 -19.71
N LYS A 7 -10.35 18.59 -20.40
CA LYS A 7 -10.64 17.21 -20.82
C LYS A 7 -10.34 16.17 -19.74
N TRP A 8 -9.64 16.57 -18.70
CA TRP A 8 -9.23 15.66 -17.63
C TRP A 8 -10.02 16.02 -16.37
N PRO A 9 -10.66 15.03 -15.71
CA PRO A 9 -11.26 15.28 -14.41
C PRO A 9 -10.17 15.77 -13.44
N ALA A 10 -10.52 16.76 -12.63
CA ALA A 10 -9.61 17.24 -11.58
C ALA A 10 -9.30 16.07 -10.62
N ALA A 11 -8.03 15.89 -10.27
CA ALA A 11 -7.67 14.93 -9.26
C ALA A 11 -8.41 15.25 -7.95
N PRO A 12 -8.95 14.25 -7.23
CA PRO A 12 -9.66 14.48 -5.98
C PRO A 12 -8.70 15.09 -4.94
N HIS A 13 -9.25 15.85 -4.01
CA HIS A 13 -8.48 16.32 -2.87
C HIS A 13 -8.29 15.16 -1.90
N PHE A 14 -7.24 14.38 -2.11
CA PHE A 14 -6.99 13.11 -1.42
C PHE A 14 -6.99 13.19 0.11
N ALA A 15 -6.66 14.35 0.71
CA ALA A 15 -6.69 14.50 2.16
C ALA A 15 -8.10 14.34 2.77
N THR A 16 -9.15 14.60 1.98
CA THR A 16 -10.55 14.56 2.43
C THR A 16 -11.43 13.66 1.58
N ALA A 17 -10.92 13.18 0.45
CA ALA A 17 -11.69 12.34 -0.47
C ALA A 17 -12.05 11.00 0.16
N THR A 18 -13.32 10.61 0.04
CA THR A 18 -13.85 9.32 0.46
C THR A 18 -14.84 8.82 -0.60
N LEU A 19 -14.72 7.54 -0.95
CA LEU A 19 -15.74 6.84 -1.73
C LEU A 19 -16.53 5.96 -0.76
N SER A 20 -17.84 6.09 -0.78
CA SER A 20 -18.74 5.31 0.06
C SER A 20 -19.97 4.95 -0.78
N LYS A 21 -19.78 4.02 -1.72
CA LYS A 21 -20.86 3.48 -2.56
C LYS A 21 -21.00 1.99 -2.22
N GLY A 22 -22.22 1.58 -1.92
CA GLY A 22 -22.50 0.19 -1.54
C GLY A 22 -21.91 -0.18 -0.16
N SER A 23 -21.33 -1.36 -0.06
CA SER A 23 -20.86 -1.99 1.18
C SER A 23 -19.36 -1.81 1.44
N VAL A 24 -18.66 -1.06 0.60
CA VAL A 24 -17.21 -0.80 0.71
C VAL A 24 -16.94 0.68 0.71
N SER A 25 -16.09 1.13 1.63
CA SER A 25 -15.57 2.50 1.68
C SER A 25 -14.09 2.52 1.29
N VAL A 26 -13.69 3.59 0.61
CA VAL A 26 -12.28 3.86 0.25
C VAL A 26 -11.91 5.24 0.73
N ARG A 27 -10.78 5.35 1.40
CA ARG A 27 -10.21 6.62 1.83
C ARG A 27 -8.69 6.64 1.68
N THR A 28 -8.13 7.81 1.61
CA THR A 28 -6.68 8.00 1.71
C THR A 28 -6.22 7.80 3.14
N ARG A 29 -5.14 7.07 3.34
CA ARG A 29 -4.45 6.98 4.61
C ARG A 29 -3.18 7.83 4.57
N GLY A 30 -3.27 9.08 5.01
CA GLY A 30 -2.11 9.97 5.18
C GLY A 30 -1.36 9.73 6.49
N GLY A 31 -0.20 10.38 6.64
CA GLY A 31 0.58 10.39 7.88
C GLY A 31 1.31 9.08 8.19
N LEU A 32 1.48 8.19 7.22
CA LEU A 32 2.29 6.99 7.37
C LEU A 32 3.73 7.29 6.99
N ASN A 33 4.67 6.88 7.84
CA ASN A 33 6.09 6.81 7.51
C ASN A 33 6.33 5.51 6.73
N GLN A 34 6.93 5.61 5.56
CA GLN A 34 7.13 4.51 4.63
C GLN A 34 8.60 4.42 4.25
N LEU A 35 9.28 3.35 4.64
CA LEU A 35 10.69 3.12 4.34
C LEU A 35 10.83 1.88 3.46
N LEU A 36 11.33 2.05 2.25
CA LEU A 36 11.77 0.92 1.44
C LEU A 36 13.14 0.47 1.93
N VAL A 37 13.21 -0.78 2.36
CA VAL A 37 14.45 -1.40 2.84
C VAL A 37 14.86 -2.49 1.87
N SER A 38 16.13 -2.51 1.50
CA SER A 38 16.72 -3.50 0.57
C SER A 38 18.04 -4.00 1.10
N GLY A 39 18.34 -5.29 0.93
CA GLY A 39 19.60 -5.92 1.32
C GLY A 39 19.42 -6.91 2.47
N ASP A 40 20.27 -6.86 3.48
CA ASP A 40 20.22 -7.76 4.64
C ASP A 40 19.03 -7.41 5.55
N LEU A 41 17.95 -8.16 5.40
CA LEU A 41 16.74 -7.95 6.20
C LEU A 41 16.87 -8.48 7.64
N ALA A 42 17.82 -9.36 7.92
CA ALA A 42 18.08 -9.79 9.30
C ALA A 42 18.75 -8.66 10.08
N ALA A 43 19.77 -8.03 9.49
CA ALA A 43 20.42 -6.85 10.07
C ALA A 43 19.44 -5.67 10.22
N TRP A 44 18.55 -5.48 9.25
CA TRP A 44 17.45 -4.49 9.36
C TRP A 44 16.53 -4.80 10.54
N SER A 45 16.08 -6.06 10.69
CA SER A 45 15.19 -6.47 11.80
C SER A 45 15.83 -6.19 13.16
N GLU A 46 17.12 -6.49 13.31
CA GLU A 46 17.87 -6.18 14.54
C GLU A 46 17.93 -4.67 14.80
N ALA A 47 18.28 -3.88 13.79
CA ALA A 47 18.42 -2.42 13.91
C ALA A 47 17.08 -1.70 14.16
N SER A 48 15.99 -2.18 13.56
CA SER A 48 14.66 -1.56 13.66
C SER A 48 13.81 -2.06 14.81
N GLY A 49 14.13 -3.22 15.37
CA GLY A 49 13.29 -3.93 16.33
C GLY A 49 12.03 -4.57 15.72
N LEU A 50 11.90 -4.58 14.38
CA LEU A 50 10.79 -5.22 13.69
C LEU A 50 11.14 -6.66 13.35
N ALA A 51 10.46 -7.61 14.01
CA ALA A 51 10.67 -9.02 13.77
C ALA A 51 9.82 -9.55 12.61
N GLY A 52 10.30 -10.63 11.98
CA GLY A 52 9.59 -11.38 10.95
C GLY A 52 9.95 -10.99 9.52
N GLU A 53 9.35 -11.68 8.57
CA GLU A 53 9.64 -11.54 7.13
C GLU A 53 8.82 -10.45 6.44
N GLY A 54 7.87 -9.85 7.15
CA GLY A 54 6.86 -8.96 6.55
C GLY A 54 5.68 -9.72 5.93
N VAL A 55 4.54 -9.05 5.83
CA VAL A 55 3.31 -9.64 5.27
C VAL A 55 3.29 -9.58 3.76
N GLY A 56 2.75 -10.62 3.13
CA GLY A 56 2.47 -10.66 1.71
C GLY A 56 1.03 -10.27 1.38
N ALA A 57 0.67 -10.38 0.09
CA ALA A 57 -0.67 -10.05 -0.38
C ALA A 57 -1.71 -10.97 0.27
N GLY A 58 -2.81 -10.37 0.73
CA GLY A 58 -3.87 -11.06 1.46
C GLY A 58 -3.58 -11.39 2.93
N ALA A 59 -2.32 -11.36 3.37
CA ALA A 59 -1.97 -11.52 4.78
C ALA A 59 -2.31 -10.26 5.60
N ILE A 60 -2.47 -10.41 6.91
CA ILE A 60 -2.91 -9.34 7.82
C ILE A 60 -1.70 -8.72 8.51
N ALA A 61 -1.46 -7.44 8.24
CA ALA A 61 -0.56 -6.61 9.02
C ALA A 61 -1.28 -6.05 10.26
N ASN A 62 -0.56 -5.92 11.37
CA ASN A 62 -1.08 -5.40 12.62
C ASN A 62 -0.08 -4.47 13.31
N GLY A 63 -0.59 -3.66 14.23
CA GLY A 63 0.23 -2.77 15.06
C GLY A 63 0.54 -1.42 14.41
N ASP A 64 1.24 -0.57 15.16
CA ASP A 64 1.62 0.76 14.71
C ASP A 64 2.77 0.73 13.70
N LYS A 65 3.71 -0.22 13.87
CA LYS A 65 4.84 -0.46 12.96
C LYS A 65 4.84 -1.91 12.49
N TYR A 66 5.00 -2.12 11.20
CA TYR A 66 5.00 -3.45 10.58
C TYR A 66 5.78 -3.43 9.26
N MET A 67 6.04 -4.61 8.72
CA MET A 67 6.71 -4.77 7.43
C MET A 67 5.78 -5.44 6.41
N VAL A 68 5.91 -4.98 5.17
CA VAL A 68 5.23 -5.53 3.99
C VAL A 68 6.28 -6.11 3.05
N ARG A 69 6.19 -7.40 2.76
CA ARG A 69 7.17 -8.11 1.94
C ARG A 69 7.00 -7.76 0.47
N ILE A 70 8.06 -7.27 -0.17
CA ILE A 70 8.07 -6.95 -1.61
C ILE A 70 8.78 -8.05 -2.38
N ALA A 71 9.97 -8.41 -1.94
CA ALA A 71 10.82 -9.41 -2.56
C ALA A 71 11.61 -10.19 -1.50
N ARG A 72 12.48 -11.09 -1.93
CA ARG A 72 13.31 -11.89 -1.03
C ARG A 72 14.16 -11.03 -0.08
N ASP A 73 14.72 -9.94 -0.61
CA ASP A 73 15.65 -9.03 0.04
C ASP A 73 15.09 -7.60 0.17
N ARG A 74 13.76 -7.45 0.11
CA ARG A 74 13.12 -6.13 0.08
C ARG A 74 11.79 -6.11 0.81
N VAL A 75 11.64 -5.13 1.71
CA VAL A 75 10.39 -4.86 2.44
C VAL A 75 10.05 -3.38 2.40
N LEU A 76 8.77 -3.05 2.56
CA LEU A 76 8.33 -1.72 2.95
C LEU A 76 8.04 -1.77 4.47
N ALA A 77 8.79 -1.02 5.25
CA ALA A 77 8.46 -0.77 6.64
C ALA A 77 7.48 0.40 6.72
N VAL A 78 6.36 0.19 7.42
CA VAL A 78 5.26 1.16 7.52
C VAL A 78 4.99 1.44 9.00
N GLY A 79 4.81 2.70 9.37
CA GLY A 79 4.50 3.08 10.74
C GLY A 79 3.75 4.40 10.84
N GLY A 80 2.94 4.56 11.91
CA GLY A 80 2.32 5.83 12.26
C GLY A 80 3.31 6.82 12.89
N GLN A 81 4.44 6.33 13.41
CA GLN A 81 5.52 7.12 13.98
C GLN A 81 6.82 6.89 13.21
N PRO A 82 7.72 7.88 13.17
CA PRO A 82 9.01 7.75 12.50
C PRO A 82 9.83 6.55 13.01
N PHE A 83 10.63 6.00 12.12
CA PHE A 83 11.62 4.99 12.48
C PHE A 83 12.91 5.68 12.93
N PRO A 84 13.59 5.18 13.97
CA PRO A 84 14.84 5.75 14.46
C PRO A 84 16.05 5.37 13.58
N ILE A 85 15.86 5.34 12.27
CA ILE A 85 16.86 4.89 11.30
C ILE A 85 16.95 5.92 10.18
N VAL A 86 18.17 6.33 9.85
CA VAL A 86 18.44 7.33 8.81
C VAL A 86 18.39 6.67 7.44
N ALA A 87 17.89 7.40 6.44
CA ALA A 87 17.92 6.96 5.05
C ALA A 87 19.36 6.88 4.51
N GLY A 88 19.61 5.95 3.61
CA GLY A 88 20.90 5.71 2.98
C GLY A 88 21.39 4.27 3.14
N TRP A 89 22.65 4.05 2.80
CA TRP A 89 23.33 2.77 2.97
C TRP A 89 23.85 2.61 4.39
N HIS A 90 23.65 1.43 4.97
CA HIS A 90 24.13 1.02 6.29
C HIS A 90 25.23 -0.04 6.16
N ALA A 91 26.33 0.11 6.92
CA ALA A 91 27.43 -0.84 6.92
C ALA A 91 27.03 -2.28 7.31
N ALA A 92 25.88 -2.44 7.96
CA ALA A 92 25.26 -3.74 8.26
C ALA A 92 24.68 -4.46 7.03
N GLY A 93 24.80 -3.91 5.82
CA GLY A 93 24.46 -4.58 4.57
C GLY A 93 23.04 -4.28 4.04
N PHE A 94 22.37 -3.26 4.53
CA PHE A 94 21.07 -2.83 4.01
C PHE A 94 21.03 -1.35 3.63
N ALA A 95 20.08 -0.99 2.77
CA ALA A 95 19.80 0.39 2.39
C ALA A 95 18.37 0.77 2.75
N VAL A 96 18.15 2.03 3.12
CA VAL A 96 16.85 2.61 3.48
C VAL A 96 16.54 3.79 2.58
N THR A 97 15.36 3.77 1.96
CA THR A 97 14.84 4.88 1.14
C THR A 97 13.49 5.35 1.70
N VAL A 98 13.34 6.65 1.93
CA VAL A 98 12.06 7.25 2.35
C VAL A 98 11.10 7.26 1.17
N MET A 99 9.91 6.70 1.36
CA MET A 99 8.88 6.57 0.32
C MET A 99 7.60 7.37 0.60
N ASP A 100 7.59 8.20 1.65
CA ASP A 100 6.40 8.98 2.09
C ASP A 100 5.80 9.85 0.97
N ALA A 101 6.67 10.46 0.15
CA ALA A 101 6.27 11.26 -0.99
C ALA A 101 6.07 10.43 -2.27
N GLY A 102 6.65 9.23 -2.35
CA GLY A 102 6.61 8.36 -3.54
C GLY A 102 5.36 7.49 -3.61
N LEU A 103 4.85 7.07 -2.45
CA LEU A 103 3.70 6.18 -2.38
C LEU A 103 2.46 6.88 -1.81
N HIS A 104 1.33 6.63 -2.46
CA HIS A 104 0.00 6.97 -1.96
C HIS A 104 -0.66 5.74 -1.37
N VAL A 105 -1.39 5.89 -0.27
CA VAL A 105 -2.02 4.77 0.42
C VAL A 105 -3.53 4.93 0.42
N PHE A 106 -4.22 3.96 -0.19
CA PHE A 106 -5.66 3.80 -0.04
C PHE A 106 -5.96 2.76 1.04
N GLU A 107 -6.87 3.09 1.94
CA GLU A 107 -7.46 2.15 2.89
C GLU A 107 -8.88 1.84 2.42
N ILE A 108 -9.16 0.56 2.24
CA ILE A 108 -10.43 0.03 1.72
C ILE A 108 -11.04 -0.84 2.82
N GLU A 109 -12.29 -0.59 3.18
CA GLU A 109 -12.96 -1.29 4.27
C GLU A 109 -14.42 -1.59 3.93
N GLY A 110 -14.85 -2.81 4.24
CA GLY A 110 -16.25 -3.21 4.09
C GLY A 110 -16.43 -4.72 3.91
N PRO A 111 -17.69 -5.22 4.07
CA PRO A 111 -17.98 -6.64 3.95
C PRO A 111 -17.72 -7.21 2.54
N ASP A 112 -17.91 -6.42 1.49
CA ASP A 112 -17.67 -6.86 0.10
C ASP A 112 -16.25 -6.57 -0.40
N LEU A 113 -15.29 -6.40 0.50
CA LEU A 113 -13.88 -6.17 0.14
C LEU A 113 -13.35 -7.25 -0.81
N GLU A 114 -13.64 -8.52 -0.55
CA GLU A 114 -13.17 -9.64 -1.40
C GLU A 114 -13.71 -9.56 -2.82
N ARG A 115 -14.97 -9.17 -2.97
CA ARG A 115 -15.61 -8.98 -4.27
C ARG A 115 -14.94 -7.83 -5.06
N LEU A 116 -14.60 -6.74 -4.38
CA LEU A 116 -13.85 -5.64 -4.99
C LEU A 116 -12.44 -6.07 -5.40
N ILE A 117 -11.74 -6.81 -4.53
CA ILE A 117 -10.39 -7.32 -4.82
C ILE A 117 -10.41 -8.23 -6.05
N ALA A 118 -11.35 -9.17 -6.13
CA ALA A 118 -11.46 -10.12 -7.24
C ALA A 118 -11.69 -9.44 -8.61
N ARG A 119 -12.14 -8.20 -8.63
CA ARG A 119 -12.29 -7.40 -9.85
C ARG A 119 -10.99 -6.73 -10.29
N GLY A 120 -10.10 -6.44 -9.35
CA GLY A 120 -8.85 -5.73 -9.62
C GLY A 120 -7.66 -6.64 -9.87
N THR A 121 -7.70 -7.88 -9.39
CA THR A 121 -6.57 -8.81 -9.49
C THR A 121 -7.03 -10.26 -9.59
N ALA A 122 -6.18 -11.10 -10.17
CA ALA A 122 -6.36 -12.55 -10.19
C ALA A 122 -5.88 -13.23 -8.89
N LEU A 123 -5.46 -12.46 -7.88
CA LEU A 123 -5.06 -13.02 -6.59
C LEU A 123 -6.24 -13.71 -5.91
N ASP A 124 -6.06 -14.94 -5.45
CA ASP A 124 -7.01 -15.61 -4.57
C ASP A 124 -6.94 -14.98 -3.16
N PRO A 125 -7.98 -14.30 -2.69
CA PRO A 125 -7.97 -13.66 -1.38
C PRO A 125 -7.91 -14.65 -0.21
N GLY A 126 -8.25 -15.93 -0.46
CA GLY A 126 -8.16 -17.01 0.51
C GLY A 126 -6.75 -17.60 0.67
N GLN A 127 -5.81 -17.27 -0.23
CA GLN A 127 -4.45 -17.78 -0.22
C GLN A 127 -3.43 -16.66 -0.16
N PRO A 128 -2.97 -16.25 1.03
CA PRO A 128 -1.95 -15.22 1.16
C PRO A 128 -0.67 -15.55 0.41
N SER A 129 -0.19 -14.59 -0.38
CA SER A 129 1.09 -14.69 -1.10
C SER A 129 2.26 -14.33 -0.18
N ARG A 130 3.47 -14.80 -0.53
CA ARG A 130 4.70 -14.35 0.15
C ARG A 130 5.06 -12.90 -0.15
N SER A 131 4.69 -12.38 -1.31
CA SER A 131 4.92 -10.97 -1.71
C SER A 131 3.62 -10.20 -1.66
N ALA A 132 3.68 -8.96 -1.18
CA ALA A 132 2.57 -8.01 -1.26
C ALA A 132 2.50 -7.29 -2.61
N SER A 133 3.57 -7.37 -3.41
CA SER A 133 3.61 -6.74 -4.73
C SER A 133 2.76 -7.54 -5.71
N ILE A 134 1.70 -6.91 -6.21
CA ILE A 134 0.75 -7.47 -7.15
C ILE A 134 0.40 -6.48 -8.26
N LEU A 135 -0.20 -6.99 -9.33
CA LEU A 135 -0.89 -6.17 -10.31
C LEU A 135 -2.36 -6.04 -9.88
N PHE A 136 -2.81 -4.81 -9.68
CA PHE A 136 -4.19 -4.48 -9.31
C PHE A 136 -4.73 -3.42 -10.25
N ALA A 137 -5.83 -3.72 -10.94
CA ALA A 137 -6.40 -2.82 -11.94
C ALA A 137 -5.39 -2.34 -13.00
N GLY A 138 -4.42 -3.16 -13.38
CA GLY A 138 -3.36 -2.80 -14.32
C GLY A 138 -2.21 -1.97 -13.72
N ALA A 139 -2.28 -1.55 -12.44
CA ALA A 139 -1.21 -0.84 -11.75
C ALA A 139 -0.44 -1.78 -10.80
N GLY A 140 0.88 -1.59 -10.72
CA GLY A 140 1.69 -2.23 -9.68
C GLY A 140 1.41 -1.62 -8.32
N VAL A 141 1.03 -2.43 -7.34
CA VAL A 141 0.70 -1.99 -5.99
C VAL A 141 1.29 -2.92 -4.95
N LEU A 142 1.39 -2.44 -3.69
CA LEU A 142 1.55 -3.31 -2.54
C LEU A 142 0.18 -3.46 -1.87
N PHE A 143 -0.32 -4.68 -1.82
CA PHE A 143 -1.63 -5.01 -1.28
C PHE A 143 -1.50 -5.95 -0.08
N TYR A 144 -2.17 -5.64 1.01
CA TYR A 144 -2.28 -6.49 2.20
C TYR A 144 -3.52 -6.12 3.02
N ARG A 145 -3.96 -7.00 3.92
CA ARG A 145 -5.02 -6.70 4.88
C ARG A 145 -4.44 -6.00 6.11
N PHE A 146 -5.23 -5.20 6.78
CA PHE A 146 -4.79 -4.45 7.96
C PHE A 146 -5.77 -4.56 9.12
N GLY A 147 -5.31 -5.09 10.23
CA GLY A 147 -6.08 -5.25 11.47
C GLY A 147 -7.11 -6.38 11.45
N ASN A 148 -7.81 -6.56 10.33
CA ASN A 148 -8.81 -7.61 10.14
C ASN A 148 -8.97 -8.00 8.67
N THR A 149 -9.84 -8.96 8.38
CA THR A 149 -10.09 -9.47 7.02
C THR A 149 -10.93 -8.54 6.14
N HIS A 150 -11.66 -7.60 6.72
CA HIS A 150 -12.55 -6.67 6.00
C HIS A 150 -11.91 -5.31 5.71
N ARG A 151 -10.61 -5.15 6.04
CA ARG A 151 -9.85 -3.94 5.77
C ARG A 151 -8.57 -4.28 5.02
N ALA A 152 -8.29 -3.53 3.95
CA ALA A 152 -7.07 -3.65 3.17
C ALA A 152 -6.38 -2.29 2.99
N ARG A 153 -5.08 -2.32 2.73
CA ARG A 153 -4.28 -1.19 2.29
C ARG A 153 -3.65 -1.48 0.95
N LEU A 154 -3.70 -0.48 0.08
CA LEU A 154 -3.05 -0.46 -1.23
C LEU A 154 -2.06 0.70 -1.24
N HIS A 155 -0.77 0.40 -1.37
CA HIS A 155 0.24 1.40 -1.66
C HIS A 155 0.46 1.41 -3.16
N VAL A 156 0.34 2.56 -3.78
CA VAL A 156 0.51 2.77 -5.21
C VAL A 156 1.46 3.94 -5.45
N ASP A 157 2.19 3.93 -6.55
CA ASP A 157 2.95 5.11 -6.98
C ASP A 157 2.04 6.34 -6.99
N ARG A 158 2.52 7.45 -6.43
CA ARG A 158 1.73 8.68 -6.29
C ARG A 158 1.19 9.17 -7.62
N GLY A 159 1.94 8.99 -8.70
CA GLY A 159 1.51 9.38 -10.06
C GLY A 159 0.32 8.56 -10.57
N LEU A 160 0.13 7.33 -10.08
CA LEU A 160 -0.97 6.45 -10.44
C LEU A 160 -2.18 6.54 -9.49
N ALA A 161 -2.08 7.31 -8.41
CA ALA A 161 -3.17 7.43 -7.44
C ALA A 161 -4.48 7.96 -8.05
N PRO A 162 -4.50 8.98 -8.94
CA PRO A 162 -5.74 9.42 -9.59
C PRO A 162 -6.39 8.32 -10.44
N TYR A 163 -5.59 7.59 -11.21
CA TYR A 163 -6.07 6.47 -12.01
C TYR A 163 -6.73 5.39 -11.15
N LEU A 164 -6.05 4.98 -10.08
CA LEU A 164 -6.57 3.94 -9.19
C LEU A 164 -7.83 4.40 -8.43
N TRP A 165 -7.91 5.68 -8.08
CA TRP A 165 -9.10 6.27 -7.48
C TRP A 165 -10.31 6.19 -8.40
N GLU A 166 -10.18 6.58 -9.68
CA GLU A 166 -11.26 6.49 -10.67
C GLU A 166 -11.70 5.05 -10.87
N TRP A 167 -10.75 4.12 -10.95
CA TRP A 167 -11.07 2.70 -11.07
C TRP A 167 -11.85 2.21 -9.85
N LEU A 168 -11.41 2.54 -8.62
CA LEU A 168 -12.10 2.17 -7.39
C LEU A 168 -13.50 2.76 -7.32
N GLU A 169 -13.70 4.00 -7.76
CA GLU A 169 -15.02 4.63 -7.83
C GLU A 169 -15.96 3.88 -8.77
N GLN A 170 -15.51 3.52 -9.96
CA GLN A 170 -16.30 2.76 -10.93
C GLN A 170 -16.57 1.33 -10.45
N ALA A 171 -15.59 0.70 -9.81
CA ALA A 171 -15.71 -0.67 -9.31
C ALA A 171 -16.72 -0.81 -8.17
N GLN A 172 -17.04 0.24 -7.43
CA GLN A 172 -18.07 0.22 -6.37
C GLN A 172 -19.51 0.28 -6.91
N VAL A 173 -19.72 0.72 -8.14
CA VAL A 173 -21.06 0.96 -8.71
C VAL A 173 -21.72 -0.33 -9.23
N LEU A 174 -20.99 -1.40 -9.35
CA LEU A 174 -21.43 -2.70 -9.89
C LEU A 174 -21.47 -3.76 -8.80
#